data_9ddff0233769ebde135b13d576b0d87e
#
_entry.id   9ddff0233769ebde135b13d576b0d87e
#
_cell.length_a   1.000
_cell.length_b   1.000
_cell.length_c   1.000
_cell.angle_alpha   90.00
_cell.angle_beta   90.00
_cell.angle_gamma   90.00
#
_symmetry.space_group_name_H-M   'P 1'
#
loop_
_entity.id
_entity.type
_entity.pdbx_description
1 polymer ?
#
loop_
_entity_poly.entity_id
_entity_poly.type
_entity_poly.pdbx_seq_one_letter_code
_entity_poly.pdbx_strand_id
1 'polypeptide(L)'
;MIVEYHRPQSMEEALDLLARSQPRTTVLGGGLFVNQEQKEEIAVVDVQSLGLSDIQAKGNKLVLGSAVTLQELLVSGQAPEALEKSIRHQDPYNRRQVATVAGTLMAADGRSPFTTALLALDPILESVRAGEEAKEDHLGDFLPLRAERLSGALVTNLIIPRNAALAYEYVARSPADLPLVSAAVGQWPSGRTRVVLGGYGDQPVMVLDGPTPDGAAAAARDAYSQAGDAWAEASYRSEVAGVLVERCLEGISEEKEG
;
A
#
# COMPACT_ATOMS: atom_id res chain seq x y z
N MET A 1 9.91 20.23 12.83
CA MET A 1 11.34 20.26 12.37
C MET A 1 12.04 19.01 12.86
N ILE A 2 12.95 18.38 12.08
CA ILE A 2 13.77 17.26 12.56
C ILE A 2 14.87 17.84 13.46
N VAL A 3 14.88 17.41 14.73
CA VAL A 3 15.84 17.90 15.76
C VAL A 3 16.89 16.85 16.14
N GLU A 4 16.59 15.56 15.93
CA GLU A 4 17.52 14.45 16.16
C GLU A 4 17.49 13.48 14.97
N TYR A 5 18.67 12.96 14.61
CA TYR A 5 18.83 11.91 13.61
C TYR A 5 19.60 10.75 14.24
N HIS A 6 18.99 9.55 14.23
CA HIS A 6 19.58 8.33 14.75
C HIS A 6 19.71 7.30 13.63
N ARG A 7 20.83 6.59 13.59
CA ARG A 7 21.06 5.47 12.68
C ARG A 7 21.48 4.23 13.46
N PRO A 8 20.50 3.52 14.08
CA PRO A 8 20.77 2.35 14.90
C PRO A 8 21.41 1.22 14.10
N GLN A 9 22.20 0.41 14.78
CA GLN A 9 22.87 -0.74 14.20
C GLN A 9 22.16 -2.05 14.58
N SER A 10 21.15 -2.00 15.46
CA SER A 10 20.36 -3.14 15.86
C SER A 10 18.86 -2.80 15.91
N MET A 11 18.03 -3.83 15.80
CA MET A 11 16.59 -3.72 15.93
C MET A 11 16.19 -3.22 17.33
N GLU A 12 16.86 -3.73 18.36
CA GLU A 12 16.62 -3.35 19.76
C GLU A 12 16.83 -1.85 19.97
N GLU A 13 17.97 -1.31 19.53
CA GLU A 13 18.27 0.11 19.59
C GLU A 13 17.22 0.96 18.85
N ALA A 14 16.78 0.51 17.66
CA ALA A 14 15.75 1.21 16.90
C ALA A 14 14.41 1.27 17.64
N LEU A 15 13.99 0.15 18.21
CA LEU A 15 12.73 0.04 18.96
C LEU A 15 12.75 0.86 20.25
N ASP A 16 13.86 0.89 20.97
CA ASP A 16 14.05 1.73 22.16
C ASP A 16 13.91 3.22 21.81
N LEU A 17 14.51 3.64 20.69
CA LEU A 17 14.38 5.02 20.21
C LEU A 17 12.93 5.37 19.82
N LEU A 18 12.22 4.44 19.16
CA LEU A 18 10.82 4.62 18.77
C LEU A 18 9.85 4.62 19.95
N ALA A 19 10.19 3.94 21.05
CA ALA A 19 9.39 3.90 22.27
C ALA A 19 9.48 5.18 23.11
N ARG A 20 10.40 6.09 22.78
CA ARG A 20 10.58 7.36 23.50
C ARG A 20 9.35 8.25 23.39
N SER A 21 8.96 8.87 24.50
CA SER A 21 7.84 9.81 24.52
C SER A 21 8.23 11.21 24.00
N GLN A 22 9.48 11.63 24.18
CA GLN A 22 10.01 12.94 23.78
C GLN A 22 11.49 12.86 23.37
N PRO A 23 11.87 13.54 22.27
CA PRO A 23 10.96 14.06 21.25
C PRO A 23 10.18 12.91 20.57
N ARG A 24 9.00 13.21 20.02
CA ARG A 24 8.27 12.21 19.22
C ARG A 24 9.20 11.66 18.16
N THR A 25 9.38 10.34 18.16
CA THR A 25 10.32 9.68 17.25
C THR A 25 9.54 8.95 16.14
N THR A 26 9.99 9.06 14.89
CA THR A 26 9.36 8.41 13.74
C THR A 26 10.41 7.70 12.88
N VAL A 27 9.95 6.72 12.11
CA VAL A 27 10.81 5.94 11.20
C VAL A 27 11.18 6.78 9.98
N LEU A 28 12.45 6.75 9.61
CA LEU A 28 12.99 7.28 8.36
C LEU A 28 13.41 6.11 7.46
N GLY A 29 12.59 5.77 6.46
CA GLY A 29 12.95 4.84 5.40
C GLY A 29 13.76 5.57 4.31
N GLY A 30 13.07 6.10 3.30
CA GLY A 30 13.69 6.90 2.23
C GLY A 30 13.53 8.40 2.35
N GLY A 31 12.88 8.90 3.40
CA GLY A 31 12.75 10.32 3.69
C GLY A 31 11.71 11.10 2.88
N LEU A 32 11.01 10.46 1.95
CA LEU A 32 10.10 11.13 1.02
C LEU A 32 8.95 11.87 1.71
N PHE A 33 8.40 11.29 2.77
CA PHE A 33 7.24 11.83 3.49
C PHE A 33 7.64 12.56 4.77
N VAL A 34 8.70 12.12 5.43
CA VAL A 34 9.20 12.74 6.68
C VAL A 34 9.80 14.12 6.42
N ASN A 35 10.32 14.37 5.22
CA ASN A 35 10.89 15.67 4.82
C ASN A 35 9.83 16.73 4.48
N GLN A 36 8.54 16.43 4.59
CA GLN A 36 7.49 17.44 4.51
C GLN A 36 7.53 18.33 5.75
N GLU A 37 6.94 19.53 5.63
CA GLU A 37 6.93 20.50 6.73
C GLU A 37 6.27 19.91 7.98
N GLN A 38 7.07 19.74 9.05
CA GLN A 38 6.61 19.22 10.33
C GLN A 38 6.25 20.40 11.24
N LYS A 39 5.03 20.37 11.80
CA LYS A 39 4.55 21.40 12.75
C LYS A 39 5.22 21.27 14.13
N GLU A 40 5.69 20.07 14.47
CA GLU A 40 6.31 19.74 15.75
C GLU A 40 7.78 19.35 15.55
N GLU A 41 8.55 19.42 16.63
CA GLU A 41 9.89 18.86 16.68
C GLU A 41 9.80 17.33 16.74
N ILE A 42 10.54 16.67 15.86
CA ILE A 42 10.59 15.20 15.79
C ILE A 42 12.02 14.70 15.74
N ALA A 43 12.24 13.52 16.31
CA ALA A 43 13.41 12.71 16.06
C ALA A 43 13.12 11.71 14.93
N VAL A 44 14.16 11.31 14.20
CA VAL A 44 14.03 10.27 13.16
C VAL A 44 14.99 9.12 13.42
N VAL A 45 14.51 7.91 13.14
CA VAL A 45 15.27 6.66 13.18
C VAL A 45 15.44 6.14 11.76
N ASP A 46 16.66 6.24 11.24
CA ASP A 46 17.03 5.73 9.92
C ASP A 46 17.19 4.20 9.97
N VAL A 47 16.35 3.50 9.25
CA VAL A 47 16.29 2.03 9.25
C VAL A 47 17.17 1.35 8.19
N GLN A 48 17.96 2.11 7.42
CA GLN A 48 18.78 1.58 6.33
C GLN A 48 19.83 0.56 6.78
N SER A 49 20.29 0.63 8.04
CA SER A 49 21.30 -0.30 8.58
C SER A 49 20.72 -1.58 9.18
N LEU A 50 19.39 -1.73 9.21
CA LEU A 50 18.72 -2.82 9.93
C LEU A 50 18.44 -4.08 9.09
N GLY A 51 18.92 -4.13 7.83
CA GLY A 51 18.70 -5.29 6.96
C GLY A 51 17.25 -5.47 6.52
N LEU A 52 16.46 -4.39 6.42
CA LEU A 52 15.06 -4.41 6.06
C LEU A 52 14.79 -4.16 4.56
N SER A 53 15.76 -4.41 3.69
CA SER A 53 15.67 -4.18 2.23
C SER A 53 15.70 -5.46 1.39
N ASP A 54 15.43 -6.61 1.99
CA ASP A 54 15.42 -7.89 1.29
C ASP A 54 14.10 -8.13 0.54
N ILE A 55 14.20 -8.77 -0.64
CA ILE A 55 13.08 -9.27 -1.43
C ILE A 55 13.24 -10.79 -1.54
N GLN A 56 12.33 -11.56 -0.96
CA GLN A 56 12.44 -13.01 -0.88
C GLN A 56 11.15 -13.70 -1.34
N ALA A 57 11.25 -14.55 -2.38
CA ALA A 57 10.16 -15.46 -2.75
C ALA A 57 10.24 -16.73 -1.89
N LYS A 58 9.20 -16.99 -1.09
CA LYS A 58 9.09 -18.18 -0.21
C LYS A 58 7.81 -18.95 -0.52
N GLY A 59 7.88 -19.93 -1.39
CA GLY A 59 6.70 -20.67 -1.84
C GLY A 59 5.67 -19.73 -2.48
N ASN A 60 4.45 -19.71 -1.95
CA ASN A 60 3.36 -18.86 -2.42
C ASN A 60 3.37 -17.45 -1.79
N LYS A 61 4.46 -17.02 -1.18
CA LYS A 61 4.60 -15.72 -0.55
C LYS A 61 5.77 -14.94 -1.14
N LEU A 62 5.58 -13.65 -1.35
CA LEU A 62 6.65 -12.68 -1.58
C LEU A 62 6.81 -11.88 -0.30
N VAL A 63 7.96 -12.01 0.35
CA VAL A 63 8.31 -11.29 1.57
C VAL A 63 9.18 -10.09 1.18
N LEU A 64 8.71 -8.90 1.49
CA LEU A 64 9.38 -7.64 1.25
C LEU A 64 9.76 -7.01 2.59
N GLY A 65 11.04 -6.71 2.78
CA GLY A 65 11.47 -5.87 3.88
C GLY A 65 10.87 -4.46 3.77
N SER A 66 10.57 -3.84 4.88
CA SER A 66 9.88 -2.53 4.93
C SER A 66 10.65 -1.39 4.27
N ALA A 67 11.99 -1.49 4.21
CA ALA A 67 12.88 -0.50 3.59
C ALA A 67 13.14 -0.75 2.09
N VAL A 68 12.59 -1.82 1.49
CA VAL A 68 12.61 -2.03 0.03
C VAL A 68 12.00 -0.83 -0.65
N THR A 69 12.68 -0.26 -1.63
CA THR A 69 12.14 0.85 -2.41
C THR A 69 11.18 0.35 -3.49
N LEU A 70 10.25 1.22 -3.91
CA LEU A 70 9.35 0.90 -5.02
C LEU A 70 10.11 0.56 -6.31
N GLN A 71 11.28 1.18 -6.52
CA GLN A 71 12.11 0.91 -7.69
C GLN A 71 12.82 -0.47 -7.58
N GLU A 72 13.32 -0.85 -6.42
CA GLU A 72 13.89 -2.18 -6.20
C GLU A 72 12.84 -3.27 -6.41
N LEU A 73 11.63 -3.10 -5.87
CA LEU A 73 10.52 -4.02 -6.12
C LEU A 73 10.19 -4.12 -7.61
N LEU A 74 10.11 -2.99 -8.31
CA LEU A 74 9.79 -2.93 -9.75
C LEU A 74 10.84 -3.67 -10.60
N VAL A 75 12.14 -3.52 -10.31
CA VAL A 75 13.21 -4.15 -11.10
C VAL A 75 13.52 -5.57 -10.67
N SER A 76 12.97 -6.02 -9.55
CA SER A 76 13.19 -7.40 -9.05
C SER A 76 12.56 -8.47 -9.94
N GLY A 77 11.57 -8.12 -10.76
CA GLY A 77 10.77 -9.05 -11.56
C GLY A 77 9.91 -10.00 -10.72
N GLN A 78 9.72 -9.72 -9.42
CA GLN A 78 8.92 -10.56 -8.51
C GLN A 78 7.48 -10.07 -8.32
N ALA A 79 7.21 -8.82 -8.67
CA ALA A 79 5.87 -8.24 -8.57
C ALA A 79 4.99 -8.67 -9.76
N PRO A 80 3.68 -8.95 -9.57
CA PRO A 80 2.75 -9.11 -10.67
C PRO A 80 2.71 -7.85 -11.56
N GLU A 81 2.44 -8.02 -12.87
CA GLU A 81 2.42 -6.90 -13.83
C GLU A 81 1.48 -5.76 -13.42
N ALA A 82 0.29 -6.09 -12.92
CA ALA A 82 -0.66 -5.09 -12.44
C ALA A 82 -0.15 -4.30 -11.23
N LEU A 83 0.64 -4.94 -10.34
CA LEU A 83 1.30 -4.25 -9.23
C LEU A 83 2.43 -3.35 -9.74
N GLU A 84 3.21 -3.79 -10.74
CA GLU A 84 4.20 -2.95 -11.40
C GLU A 84 3.58 -1.73 -12.09
N LYS A 85 2.42 -1.91 -12.77
CA LYS A 85 1.63 -0.82 -13.37
C LYS A 85 1.25 0.21 -12.29
N SER A 86 0.79 -0.24 -11.13
CA SER A 86 0.43 0.62 -10.02
C SER A 86 1.63 1.37 -9.42
N ILE A 87 2.80 0.72 -9.30
CA ILE A 87 4.05 1.34 -8.85
C ILE A 87 4.51 2.45 -9.81
N ARG A 88 4.45 2.20 -11.13
CA ARG A 88 4.82 3.21 -12.14
C ARG A 88 3.89 4.43 -12.10
N HIS A 89 2.62 4.20 -11.76
CA HIS A 89 1.63 5.25 -11.62
C HIS A 89 1.71 6.00 -10.26
N GLN A 90 2.20 5.32 -9.21
CA GLN A 90 2.32 5.90 -7.87
C GLN A 90 3.29 7.08 -7.83
N ASP A 91 4.48 6.91 -8.39
CA ASP A 91 5.55 7.89 -8.30
C ASP A 91 6.44 7.88 -9.56
N PRO A 92 6.97 9.03 -9.99
CA PRO A 92 7.98 9.10 -11.04
C PRO A 92 9.29 8.44 -10.61
N TYR A 93 10.16 8.14 -11.58
CA TYR A 93 11.39 7.36 -11.41
C TYR A 93 12.25 7.83 -10.23
N ASN A 94 12.52 9.13 -10.13
CA ASN A 94 13.37 9.70 -9.08
C ASN A 94 12.78 9.51 -7.68
N ARG A 95 11.46 9.58 -7.53
CA ARG A 95 10.79 9.35 -6.23
C ARG A 95 10.78 7.87 -5.87
N ARG A 96 10.54 6.98 -6.83
CA ARG A 96 10.59 5.53 -6.59
C ARG A 96 11.93 5.03 -6.07
N GLN A 97 13.05 5.74 -6.34
CA GLN A 97 14.38 5.41 -5.82
C GLN A 97 14.50 5.54 -4.30
N VAL A 98 13.64 6.35 -3.69
CA VAL A 98 13.67 6.64 -2.25
C VAL A 98 12.36 6.28 -1.54
N ALA A 99 11.24 6.19 -2.27
CA ALA A 99 9.96 5.76 -1.70
C ALA A 99 10.05 4.29 -1.31
N THR A 100 10.00 3.99 -0.01
CA THR A 100 9.98 2.61 0.48
C THR A 100 8.56 2.05 0.46
N VAL A 101 8.43 0.72 0.36
CA VAL A 101 7.16 0.00 0.40
C VAL A 101 6.36 0.40 1.65
N ALA A 102 6.95 0.27 2.84
CA ALA A 102 6.25 0.64 4.07
C ALA A 102 5.98 2.16 4.14
N GLY A 103 6.96 3.01 3.78
CA GLY A 103 6.77 4.46 3.78
C GLY A 103 5.60 4.90 2.89
N THR A 104 5.46 4.30 1.70
CA THR A 104 4.36 4.60 0.78
C THR A 104 3.01 4.19 1.37
N LEU A 105 2.92 3.01 1.99
CA LEU A 105 1.68 2.54 2.63
C LEU A 105 1.27 3.42 3.81
N MET A 106 2.25 3.81 4.65
CA MET A 106 1.96 4.61 5.84
C MET A 106 1.54 6.05 5.51
N ALA A 107 1.99 6.58 4.38
CA ALA A 107 1.63 7.93 3.90
C ALA A 107 0.48 7.92 2.88
N ALA A 108 -0.06 6.76 2.54
CA ALA A 108 -1.11 6.63 1.52
C ALA A 108 -2.39 7.36 1.90
N ASP A 109 -2.95 8.05 0.93
CA ASP A 109 -4.34 8.50 0.92
C ASP A 109 -5.18 7.61 -0.03
N GLY A 110 -6.46 7.93 -0.20
CA GLY A 110 -7.37 7.18 -1.05
C GLY A 110 -6.99 7.20 -2.54
N ARG A 111 -6.07 8.05 -2.96
CA ARG A 111 -5.62 8.15 -4.36
C ARG A 111 -4.34 7.36 -4.64
N SER A 112 -3.79 6.63 -3.66
CA SER A 112 -2.57 5.85 -3.82
C SER A 112 -2.78 4.63 -4.73
N PRO A 113 -2.22 4.59 -5.95
CA PRO A 113 -2.29 3.44 -6.86
C PRO A 113 -1.69 2.17 -6.26
N PHE A 114 -0.49 2.28 -5.69
CA PHE A 114 0.22 1.16 -5.09
C PHE A 114 -0.57 0.52 -3.93
N THR A 115 -1.12 1.35 -3.04
CA THR A 115 -1.90 0.86 -1.90
C THR A 115 -3.21 0.22 -2.37
N THR A 116 -3.88 0.78 -3.38
CA THR A 116 -5.10 0.21 -3.97
C THR A 116 -4.84 -1.19 -4.52
N ALA A 117 -3.80 -1.35 -5.35
CA ALA A 117 -3.45 -2.64 -5.95
C ALA A 117 -3.01 -3.65 -4.87
N LEU A 118 -2.24 -3.20 -3.89
CA LEU A 118 -1.73 -4.07 -2.84
C LEU A 118 -2.84 -4.59 -1.91
N LEU A 119 -3.80 -3.73 -1.53
CA LEU A 119 -4.95 -4.14 -0.72
C LEU A 119 -5.80 -5.25 -1.37
N ALA A 120 -5.87 -5.27 -2.70
CA ALA A 120 -6.58 -6.32 -3.43
C ALA A 120 -5.92 -7.71 -3.28
N LEU A 121 -4.62 -7.76 -2.96
CA LEU A 121 -3.89 -8.99 -2.69
C LEU A 121 -3.96 -9.49 -1.25
N ASP A 122 -4.64 -8.75 -0.35
CA ASP A 122 -4.75 -9.11 1.08
C ASP A 122 -3.40 -9.39 1.77
N PRO A 123 -2.41 -8.49 1.67
CA PRO A 123 -1.10 -8.76 2.24
C PRO A 123 -1.13 -8.69 3.77
N ILE A 124 -0.20 -9.42 4.39
CA ILE A 124 0.06 -9.37 5.82
C ILE A 124 1.23 -8.40 6.07
N LEU A 125 1.07 -7.53 7.03
CA LEU A 125 2.07 -6.61 7.51
C LEU A 125 2.59 -7.10 8.87
N GLU A 126 3.90 -7.28 8.96
CA GLU A 126 4.56 -7.66 10.20
C GLU A 126 5.15 -6.41 10.86
N SER A 127 4.89 -6.25 12.15
CA SER A 127 5.40 -5.14 12.94
C SER A 127 5.91 -5.60 14.30
N VAL A 128 6.87 -4.86 14.88
CA VAL A 128 7.50 -5.18 16.17
C VAL A 128 7.52 -3.93 17.04
N ARG A 129 7.35 -4.12 18.36
CA ARG A 129 7.56 -3.11 19.40
C ARG A 129 8.63 -3.56 20.38
N ALA A 130 9.20 -2.60 21.12
CA ALA A 130 10.17 -2.91 22.18
C ALA A 130 9.56 -3.87 23.22
N GLY A 131 10.24 -5.00 23.44
CA GLY A 131 9.81 -6.01 24.42
C GLY A 131 8.60 -6.86 24.02
N GLU A 132 8.09 -6.75 22.80
CA GLU A 132 6.97 -7.53 22.29
C GLU A 132 7.43 -8.50 21.18
N GLU A 133 6.68 -9.58 20.98
CA GLU A 133 6.84 -10.45 19.82
C GLU A 133 6.33 -9.77 18.56
N ALA A 134 6.80 -10.22 17.38
CA ALA A 134 6.33 -9.73 16.10
C ALA A 134 4.83 -9.98 15.95
N LYS A 135 4.10 -8.97 15.50
CA LYS A 135 2.67 -9.01 15.26
C LYS A 135 2.39 -8.97 13.77
N GLU A 136 1.52 -9.87 13.32
CA GLU A 136 1.00 -9.91 11.97
C GLU A 136 -0.41 -9.31 11.92
N ASP A 137 -0.65 -8.38 11.03
CA ASP A 137 -1.97 -7.79 10.77
C ASP A 137 -2.24 -7.81 9.24
N HIS A 138 -3.47 -8.09 8.83
CA HIS A 138 -3.87 -7.84 7.45
C HIS A 138 -3.80 -6.33 7.14
N LEU A 139 -3.28 -5.98 5.97
CA LEU A 139 -3.09 -4.56 5.60
C LEU A 139 -4.41 -3.77 5.65
N GLY A 140 -5.53 -4.40 5.27
CA GLY A 140 -6.86 -3.79 5.34
C GLY A 140 -7.31 -3.42 6.75
N ASP A 141 -6.92 -4.22 7.75
CA ASP A 141 -7.22 -3.96 9.17
C ASP A 141 -6.22 -2.99 9.82
N PHE A 142 -5.01 -2.93 9.25
CA PHE A 142 -3.94 -2.08 9.76
C PHE A 142 -4.10 -0.61 9.33
N LEU A 143 -4.38 -0.36 8.05
CA LEU A 143 -4.37 0.98 7.47
C LEU A 143 -5.31 1.97 8.17
N PRO A 144 -6.56 1.65 8.51
CA PRO A 144 -7.45 2.58 9.20
C PRO A 144 -6.91 3.02 10.57
N LEU A 145 -6.14 2.14 11.24
CA LEU A 145 -5.60 2.34 12.58
C LEU A 145 -4.10 2.62 12.59
N ARG A 146 -3.51 2.91 11.42
CA ARG A 146 -2.05 3.02 11.25
C ARG A 146 -1.39 4.05 12.18
N ALA A 147 -2.07 5.17 12.44
CA ALA A 147 -1.53 6.21 13.33
C ALA A 147 -1.33 5.70 14.77
N GLU A 148 -2.27 4.91 15.27
CA GLU A 148 -2.21 4.28 16.60
C GLU A 148 -1.23 3.10 16.61
N ARG A 149 -1.34 2.23 15.60
CA ARG A 149 -0.55 1.00 15.49
C ARG A 149 0.95 1.24 15.26
N LEU A 150 1.32 2.36 14.64
CA LEU A 150 2.71 2.77 14.44
C LEU A 150 3.34 3.47 15.65
N SER A 151 2.58 3.84 16.66
CA SER A 151 3.14 4.47 17.85
C SER A 151 4.10 3.50 18.57
N GLY A 152 5.41 3.82 18.56
CA GLY A 152 6.46 2.96 19.13
C GLY A 152 6.69 1.64 18.40
N ALA A 153 6.15 1.45 17.20
CA ALA A 153 6.28 0.24 16.40
C ALA A 153 7.12 0.47 15.15
N LEU A 154 7.79 -0.58 14.69
CA LEU A 154 8.49 -0.65 13.43
C LEU A 154 7.86 -1.74 12.55
N VAL A 155 7.44 -1.38 11.35
CA VAL A 155 7.08 -2.37 10.32
C VAL A 155 8.36 -3.01 9.82
N THR A 156 8.42 -4.33 9.84
CA THR A 156 9.59 -5.11 9.42
C THR A 156 9.42 -5.71 8.03
N ASN A 157 8.26 -6.32 7.78
CA ASN A 157 7.99 -7.02 6.53
C ASN A 157 6.58 -6.74 6.02
N LEU A 158 6.44 -6.88 4.70
CA LEU A 158 5.18 -7.02 4.00
C LEU A 158 5.17 -8.37 3.29
N ILE A 159 4.15 -9.18 3.54
CA ILE A 159 4.01 -10.55 3.01
C ILE A 159 2.86 -10.57 2.02
N ILE A 160 3.16 -10.72 0.74
CA ILE A 160 2.20 -10.68 -0.37
C ILE A 160 1.96 -12.11 -0.87
N PRO A 161 0.69 -12.58 -1.00
CA PRO A 161 0.41 -13.86 -1.65
C PRO A 161 0.72 -13.80 -3.14
N ARG A 162 1.34 -14.86 -3.68
CA ARG A 162 1.73 -14.98 -5.10
C ARG A 162 0.77 -15.83 -5.93
N ASN A 163 -0.20 -16.46 -5.29
CA ASN A 163 -1.17 -17.34 -5.93
C ASN A 163 -2.49 -16.66 -6.30
N ALA A 164 -2.58 -15.36 -6.14
CA ALA A 164 -3.71 -14.57 -6.60
C ALA A 164 -3.38 -13.88 -7.93
N ALA A 165 -4.28 -13.94 -8.88
CA ALA A 165 -4.26 -13.05 -10.05
C ALA A 165 -4.62 -11.63 -9.59
N LEU A 166 -3.98 -10.63 -10.18
CA LEU A 166 -4.22 -9.21 -9.87
C LEU A 166 -4.46 -8.44 -11.16
N ALA A 167 -5.55 -7.68 -11.21
CA ALA A 167 -5.76 -6.64 -12.21
C ALA A 167 -5.86 -5.27 -11.55
N TYR A 168 -5.39 -4.23 -12.25
CA TYR A 168 -5.45 -2.84 -11.81
C TYR A 168 -5.77 -1.93 -12.99
N GLU A 169 -6.87 -1.19 -12.87
CA GLU A 169 -7.33 -0.23 -13.87
C GLU A 169 -7.61 1.14 -13.23
N TYR A 170 -7.48 2.22 -14.01
CA TYR A 170 -7.67 3.57 -13.50
C TYR A 170 -8.08 4.56 -14.59
N VAL A 171 -8.66 5.67 -14.14
CA VAL A 171 -8.86 6.89 -14.92
C VAL A 171 -8.21 8.06 -14.21
N ALA A 172 -7.37 8.80 -14.94
CA ALA A 172 -6.73 10.02 -14.49
C ALA A 172 -6.87 11.10 -15.57
N ARG A 173 -6.67 12.38 -15.23
CA ARG A 173 -6.75 13.49 -16.19
C ARG A 173 -5.58 13.50 -17.18
N SER A 174 -4.41 13.07 -16.71
CA SER A 174 -3.22 12.87 -17.50
C SER A 174 -2.44 11.65 -17.01
N PRO A 175 -1.50 11.10 -17.79
CA PRO A 175 -0.68 9.97 -17.37
C PRO A 175 0.18 10.21 -16.11
N ALA A 176 0.42 11.47 -15.76
CA ALA A 176 1.22 11.87 -14.60
C ALA A 176 0.38 12.19 -13.36
N ASP A 177 -0.94 12.31 -13.51
CA ASP A 177 -1.83 12.61 -12.41
C ASP A 177 -2.19 11.33 -11.61
N LEU A 178 -2.34 11.47 -10.30
CA LEU A 178 -2.96 10.43 -9.49
C LEU A 178 -4.41 10.19 -9.94
N PRO A 179 -4.94 8.96 -9.79
CA PRO A 179 -6.24 8.59 -10.33
C PRO A 179 -7.38 9.43 -9.74
N LEU A 180 -8.38 9.73 -10.57
CA LEU A 180 -9.70 10.18 -10.15
C LEU A 180 -10.53 9.01 -9.61
N VAL A 181 -10.38 7.85 -10.27
CA VAL A 181 -10.94 6.55 -9.89
C VAL A 181 -9.92 5.49 -10.27
N SER A 182 -9.69 4.55 -9.39
CA SER A 182 -8.97 3.31 -9.70
C SER A 182 -9.68 2.12 -9.09
N ALA A 183 -9.52 0.97 -9.71
CA ALA A 183 -9.99 -0.31 -9.20
C ALA A 183 -8.87 -1.33 -9.25
N ALA A 184 -8.79 -2.16 -8.24
CA ALA A 184 -7.95 -3.35 -8.21
C ALA A 184 -8.78 -4.57 -7.83
N VAL A 185 -8.55 -5.67 -8.53
CA VAL A 185 -9.20 -6.95 -8.26
C VAL A 185 -8.15 -8.02 -8.05
N GLY A 186 -8.18 -8.64 -6.88
CA GLY A 186 -7.41 -9.84 -6.57
C GLY A 186 -8.32 -11.06 -6.63
N GLN A 187 -7.92 -12.12 -7.35
CA GLN A 187 -8.70 -13.35 -7.43
C GLN A 187 -7.83 -14.58 -7.22
N TRP A 188 -8.21 -15.42 -6.27
CA TRP A 188 -7.52 -16.66 -5.92
C TRP A 188 -8.04 -17.86 -6.73
N PRO A 189 -7.27 -18.95 -6.84
CA PRO A 189 -7.74 -20.18 -7.49
C PRO A 189 -9.01 -20.79 -6.88
N SER A 190 -9.31 -20.45 -5.62
CA SER A 190 -10.54 -20.86 -4.93
C SER A 190 -11.80 -20.16 -5.44
N GLY A 191 -11.67 -19.13 -6.26
CA GLY A 191 -12.75 -18.23 -6.66
C GLY A 191 -12.89 -16.99 -5.76
N ARG A 192 -12.30 -16.99 -4.54
CA ARG A 192 -12.31 -15.79 -3.68
C ARG A 192 -11.86 -14.59 -4.49
N THR A 193 -12.67 -13.54 -4.43
CA THR A 193 -12.43 -12.29 -5.15
C THR A 193 -12.48 -11.14 -4.18
N ARG A 194 -11.45 -10.29 -4.22
CA ARG A 194 -11.38 -9.06 -3.44
C ARG A 194 -11.30 -7.87 -4.37
N VAL A 195 -12.15 -6.88 -4.15
CA VAL A 195 -12.24 -5.65 -4.95
C VAL A 195 -11.94 -4.45 -4.07
N VAL A 196 -11.04 -3.61 -4.53
CA VAL A 196 -10.61 -2.38 -3.85
C VAL A 196 -10.74 -1.21 -4.82
N LEU A 197 -11.31 -0.11 -4.34
CA LEU A 197 -11.39 1.15 -5.06
C LEU A 197 -10.42 2.17 -4.49
N GLY A 198 -9.86 3.00 -5.38
CA GLY A 198 -9.05 4.16 -5.05
C GLY A 198 -9.45 5.37 -5.89
N GLY A 199 -8.82 6.51 -5.62
CA GLY A 199 -9.08 7.79 -6.28
C GLY A 199 -9.85 8.78 -5.42
N TYR A 200 -10.31 8.37 -4.20
CA TYR A 200 -11.10 9.20 -3.31
C TYR A 200 -10.88 8.83 -1.84
N GLY A 201 -11.03 9.83 -0.94
CA GLY A 201 -11.01 9.63 0.51
C GLY A 201 -9.62 9.54 1.13
N ASP A 202 -9.58 9.17 2.42
CA ASP A 202 -8.35 9.14 3.22
C ASP A 202 -7.54 7.86 3.01
N GLN A 203 -8.15 6.83 2.42
CA GLN A 203 -7.51 5.55 2.07
C GLN A 203 -8.32 4.82 1.01
N PRO A 204 -7.71 3.89 0.24
CA PRO A 204 -8.46 3.01 -0.65
C PRO A 204 -9.47 2.16 0.13
N VAL A 205 -10.59 1.83 -0.49
CA VAL A 205 -11.73 1.16 0.15
C VAL A 205 -11.94 -0.21 -0.45
N MET A 206 -11.94 -1.25 0.40
CA MET A 206 -12.37 -2.59 0.02
C MET A 206 -13.90 -2.60 -0.07
N VAL A 207 -14.43 -2.95 -1.24
CA VAL A 207 -15.87 -2.94 -1.51
C VAL A 207 -16.48 -4.34 -1.63
N LEU A 208 -15.64 -5.35 -1.85
CA LEU A 208 -16.04 -6.75 -1.87
C LEU A 208 -14.87 -7.63 -1.42
N ASP A 209 -15.15 -8.61 -0.58
CA ASP A 209 -14.29 -9.77 -0.30
C ASP A 209 -15.22 -10.98 -0.15
N GLY A 210 -15.33 -11.76 -1.20
CA GLY A 210 -16.32 -12.84 -1.27
C GLY A 210 -15.82 -14.07 -2.02
N PRO A 211 -16.57 -15.17 -1.99
CA PRO A 211 -16.19 -16.43 -2.65
C PRO A 211 -16.22 -16.34 -4.18
N THR A 212 -16.96 -15.37 -4.74
CA THR A 212 -17.12 -15.14 -6.19
C THR A 212 -17.08 -13.64 -6.50
N PRO A 213 -16.89 -13.23 -7.77
CA PRO A 213 -16.96 -11.83 -8.18
C PRO A 213 -18.38 -11.28 -8.32
N ASP A 214 -19.40 -12.07 -7.99
CA ASP A 214 -20.79 -11.69 -8.22
C ASP A 214 -21.16 -10.41 -7.47
N GLY A 215 -21.77 -9.46 -8.16
CA GLY A 215 -22.15 -8.16 -7.60
C GLY A 215 -21.01 -7.15 -7.43
N ALA A 216 -19.77 -7.48 -7.81
CA ALA A 216 -18.60 -6.62 -7.62
C ALA A 216 -18.76 -5.22 -8.23
N ALA A 217 -19.24 -5.13 -9.48
CA ALA A 217 -19.45 -3.83 -10.14
C ALA A 217 -20.58 -3.03 -9.49
N ALA A 218 -21.62 -3.67 -9.01
CA ALA A 218 -22.72 -3.01 -8.29
C ALA A 218 -22.23 -2.47 -6.94
N ALA A 219 -21.46 -3.27 -6.18
CA ALA A 219 -20.85 -2.85 -4.92
C ALA A 219 -19.90 -1.66 -5.13
N ALA A 220 -19.14 -1.65 -6.22
CA ALA A 220 -18.26 -0.53 -6.58
C ALA A 220 -19.05 0.77 -6.87
N ARG A 221 -20.14 0.68 -7.63
CA ARG A 221 -21.02 1.82 -7.90
C ARG A 221 -21.65 2.38 -6.61
N ASP A 222 -22.12 1.50 -5.75
CA ASP A 222 -22.74 1.89 -4.47
C ASP A 222 -21.74 2.58 -3.55
N ALA A 223 -20.55 2.01 -3.38
CA ALA A 223 -19.49 2.57 -2.53
C ALA A 223 -19.09 3.99 -2.94
N TYR A 224 -19.12 4.33 -4.24
CA TYR A 224 -18.76 5.65 -4.75
C TYR A 224 -19.98 6.54 -5.05
N SER A 225 -21.19 6.14 -4.68
CA SER A 225 -22.42 6.90 -4.91
C SER A 225 -22.43 8.29 -4.25
N GLN A 226 -21.60 8.49 -3.22
CA GLN A 226 -21.44 9.76 -2.51
C GLN A 226 -20.01 10.33 -2.59
N ALA A 227 -19.13 9.75 -3.43
CA ALA A 227 -17.71 10.08 -3.50
C ALA A 227 -17.41 11.32 -4.37
N GLY A 228 -18.06 12.44 -4.09
CA GLY A 228 -17.86 13.71 -4.80
C GLY A 228 -16.85 14.62 -4.11
N ASP A 229 -15.99 15.29 -4.89
CA ASP A 229 -15.06 16.32 -4.45
C ASP A 229 -14.80 17.38 -5.54
N ALA A 230 -13.81 18.26 -5.33
CA ALA A 230 -13.41 19.28 -6.31
C ALA A 230 -12.82 18.70 -7.62
N TRP A 231 -12.51 17.40 -7.68
CA TRP A 231 -11.87 16.76 -8.83
C TRP A 231 -12.86 16.02 -9.73
N ALA A 232 -13.91 15.41 -9.14
CA ALA A 232 -14.92 14.67 -9.88
C ALA A 232 -16.24 14.57 -9.08
N GLU A 233 -17.35 14.56 -9.80
CA GLU A 233 -18.67 14.34 -9.22
C GLU A 233 -18.89 12.89 -8.78
N ALA A 234 -19.71 12.67 -7.76
CA ALA A 234 -20.01 11.34 -7.24
C ALA A 234 -20.64 10.42 -8.29
N SER A 235 -21.56 10.94 -9.11
CA SER A 235 -22.18 10.19 -10.21
C SER A 235 -21.16 9.64 -11.21
N TYR A 236 -20.20 10.48 -11.60
CA TYR A 236 -19.10 10.08 -12.47
C TYR A 236 -18.23 8.98 -11.84
N ARG A 237 -17.82 9.16 -10.58
CA ARG A 237 -17.00 8.16 -9.89
C ARG A 237 -17.71 6.84 -9.72
N SER A 238 -19.00 6.87 -9.38
CA SER A 238 -19.81 5.66 -9.22
C SER A 238 -19.88 4.86 -10.53
N GLU A 239 -20.19 5.52 -11.65
CA GLU A 239 -20.24 4.84 -12.96
C GLU A 239 -18.88 4.28 -13.37
N VAL A 240 -17.83 5.10 -13.29
CA VAL A 240 -16.47 4.69 -13.67
C VAL A 240 -15.95 3.57 -12.79
N ALA A 241 -16.23 3.57 -11.48
CA ALA A 241 -15.82 2.50 -10.58
C ALA A 241 -16.38 1.14 -11.02
N GLY A 242 -17.67 1.07 -11.36
CA GLY A 242 -18.27 -0.17 -11.89
C GLY A 242 -17.60 -0.66 -13.17
N VAL A 243 -17.38 0.26 -14.14
CA VAL A 243 -16.73 -0.08 -15.41
C VAL A 243 -15.28 -0.57 -15.20
N LEU A 244 -14.52 0.06 -14.31
CA LEU A 244 -13.13 -0.36 -14.04
C LEU A 244 -13.09 -1.74 -13.37
N VAL A 245 -14.02 -2.05 -12.48
CA VAL A 245 -14.12 -3.38 -11.86
C VAL A 245 -14.45 -4.45 -12.92
N GLU A 246 -15.38 -4.17 -13.83
CA GLU A 246 -15.73 -5.08 -14.94
C GLU A 246 -14.49 -5.35 -15.80
N ARG A 247 -13.72 -4.32 -16.20
CA ARG A 247 -12.47 -4.47 -16.96
C ARG A 247 -11.40 -5.28 -16.22
N CYS A 248 -11.26 -5.07 -14.91
CA CYS A 248 -10.34 -5.88 -14.11
C CYS A 248 -10.72 -7.36 -14.11
N LEU A 249 -12.01 -7.67 -14.00
CA LEU A 249 -12.51 -9.06 -14.02
C LEU A 249 -12.34 -9.71 -15.40
N GLU A 250 -12.59 -8.96 -16.49
CA GLU A 250 -12.36 -9.41 -17.86
C GLU A 250 -10.88 -9.74 -18.07
N GLY A 251 -9.96 -8.85 -17.68
CA GLY A 251 -8.52 -9.06 -17.79
C GLY A 251 -8.04 -10.31 -17.05
N ILE A 252 -8.53 -10.54 -15.81
CA ILE A 252 -8.20 -11.78 -15.06
C ILE A 252 -8.72 -13.04 -15.76
N SER A 253 -9.87 -12.96 -16.42
CA SER A 253 -10.45 -14.10 -17.11
C SER A 253 -9.66 -14.46 -18.38
N GLU A 254 -9.22 -13.45 -19.14
CA GLU A 254 -8.38 -13.62 -20.35
C GLU A 254 -7.01 -14.23 -20.01
N GLU A 255 -6.38 -13.81 -18.89
CA GLU A 255 -5.10 -14.38 -18.43
C GLU A 255 -5.19 -15.87 -18.06
N LYS A 256 -6.38 -16.36 -17.70
CA LYS A 256 -6.58 -17.77 -17.33
C LYS A 256 -6.83 -18.68 -18.54
N GLU A 257 -7.23 -18.12 -19.67
CA GLU A 257 -7.54 -18.86 -20.90
C GLU A 257 -6.34 -18.95 -21.86
N GLY A 258 -5.33 -18.10 -21.70
CA GLY A 258 -4.11 -18.05 -22.52
C GLY A 258 -2.94 -18.81 -21.89
#